data_fa6f5fea3edb45a6b1084c89796fd075
#
_entry.id   fa6f5fea3edb45a6b1084c89796fd075
#
_cell.length_a   1.000
_cell.length_b   1.000
_cell.length_c   1.000
_cell.angle_alpha   90.00
_cell.angle_beta   90.00
_cell.angle_gamma   90.00
#
_symmetry.space_group_name_H-M   'P 1'
#
loop_
_entity.id
_entity.type
_entity.pdbx_description
1 polymer ?
#
loop_
_entity_poly.entity_id
_entity_poly.type
_entity_poly.pdbx_seq_one_letter_code
_entity_poly.pdbx_strand_id
1 'polypeptide(L)'
;LRSMKCRSGRHNGETAMQTFAVDSKRRRLFTLVAMGAVLTAAGHFDVRAAEPRVIKVSARKFVFTPNQIKLAPHENVVFELTAVDTVMGFAIPQYNVRVDVPPGAVVRLPAQAGPAGTVDFLCDIFCGSGHETMNGTIVVG
;
A
#
# COMPACT_ATOMS: atom_id res chain seq x y z
N LEU A 1 72.75 8.74 -43.96
CA LEU A 1 71.72 9.59 -43.24
C LEU A 1 71.44 9.06 -41.85
N ARG A 2 71.85 9.87 -40.90
CA ARG A 2 71.61 9.89 -39.41
C ARG A 2 71.26 8.61 -38.65
N SER A 3 72.31 8.09 -38.03
CA SER A 3 72.42 7.29 -36.88
C SER A 3 71.58 7.80 -35.71
N MET A 4 70.74 6.98 -35.11
CA MET A 4 70.17 7.20 -33.76
C MET A 4 70.65 6.12 -32.80
N LYS A 5 71.40 6.53 -31.83
CA LYS A 5 72.14 5.81 -30.83
C LYS A 5 71.19 5.38 -29.71
N CYS A 6 71.03 4.07 -29.50
CA CYS A 6 70.27 3.54 -28.40
C CYS A 6 71.05 3.64 -27.08
N ARG A 7 70.52 4.33 -26.10
CA ARG A 7 71.13 4.51 -24.78
C ARG A 7 70.51 3.55 -23.79
N SER A 8 71.25 2.54 -23.38
CA SER A 8 70.89 1.63 -22.30
C SER A 8 70.85 2.37 -20.96
N GLY A 9 69.70 2.45 -20.35
CA GLY A 9 69.53 2.91 -18.98
C GLY A 9 69.22 1.73 -18.07
N ARG A 10 70.18 1.42 -17.23
CA ARG A 10 70.10 0.40 -16.17
C ARG A 10 69.38 1.04 -14.98
N HIS A 11 68.19 0.61 -14.67
CA HIS A 11 67.51 0.98 -13.44
C HIS A 11 67.55 -0.19 -12.44
N ASN A 12 68.30 0.01 -11.38
CA ASN A 12 68.32 -0.78 -10.20
C ASN A 12 66.97 -0.74 -9.51
N GLY A 13 66.33 -1.88 -9.34
CA GLY A 13 65.13 -2.04 -8.56
C GLY A 13 65.47 -2.06 -7.07
N GLU A 14 65.14 -1.00 -6.39
CA GLU A 14 65.06 -0.98 -4.94
C GLU A 14 63.58 -1.09 -4.54
N THR A 15 63.21 -2.30 -4.10
CA THR A 15 61.85 -2.56 -3.58
C THR A 15 61.77 -1.94 -2.19
N ALA A 16 61.34 -0.69 -2.14
CA ALA A 16 61.00 -0.05 -0.87
C ALA A 16 59.64 -0.61 -0.39
N MET A 17 59.68 -1.46 0.61
CA MET A 17 58.55 -1.98 1.35
C MET A 17 57.96 -0.84 2.16
N GLN A 18 56.95 -0.16 1.61
CA GLN A 18 56.21 0.89 2.32
C GLN A 18 55.26 0.21 3.32
N THR A 19 55.65 0.19 4.60
CA THR A 19 54.76 -0.12 5.70
C THR A 19 53.74 1.00 5.83
N PHE A 20 52.49 0.70 5.47
CA PHE A 20 51.36 1.60 5.71
C PHE A 20 51.09 1.65 7.21
N ALA A 21 51.59 2.69 7.86
CA ALA A 21 51.18 3.05 9.21
C ALA A 21 49.70 3.46 9.19
N VAL A 22 48.82 2.58 9.63
CA VAL A 22 47.40 2.88 9.75
C VAL A 22 47.20 3.87 10.86
N ASP A 23 46.85 5.11 10.49
CA ASP A 23 46.62 6.22 11.39
C ASP A 23 45.53 5.88 12.42
N SER A 24 45.89 5.97 13.70
CA SER A 24 45.02 5.66 14.84
C SER A 24 43.73 6.52 14.86
N LYS A 25 43.73 7.68 14.23
CA LYS A 25 42.54 8.54 14.05
C LYS A 25 41.51 7.93 13.11
N ARG A 26 41.93 7.22 12.05
CA ARG A 26 41.02 6.50 11.14
C ARG A 26 40.36 5.29 11.81
N ARG A 27 41.05 4.61 12.69
CA ARG A 27 40.47 3.50 13.47
C ARG A 27 39.33 3.93 14.38
N ARG A 28 39.43 5.12 15.00
CA ARG A 28 38.36 5.67 15.85
C ARG A 28 37.13 6.09 15.06
N LEU A 29 37.31 6.56 13.80
CA LEU A 29 36.20 6.90 12.92
C LEU A 29 35.39 5.65 12.50
N PHE A 30 36.09 4.55 12.18
CA PHE A 30 35.43 3.30 11.79
C PHE A 30 34.67 2.65 12.96
N THR A 31 35.16 2.75 14.19
CA THR A 31 34.44 2.23 15.37
C THR A 31 33.18 3.04 15.67
N LEU A 32 33.17 4.36 15.45
CA LEU A 32 31.98 5.19 15.66
C LEU A 32 30.92 4.96 14.58
N VAL A 33 31.32 4.72 13.33
CA VAL A 33 30.40 4.38 12.22
C VAL A 33 29.79 3.00 12.43
N ALA A 34 30.55 2.02 12.93
CA ALA A 34 30.02 0.68 13.21
C ALA A 34 28.99 0.68 14.37
N MET A 35 29.21 1.54 15.40
CA MET A 35 28.26 1.67 16.51
C MET A 35 26.97 2.41 16.12
N GLY A 36 27.03 3.35 15.17
CA GLY A 36 25.86 4.03 14.60
C GLY A 36 24.98 3.12 13.74
N ALA A 37 25.57 2.16 13.02
CA ALA A 37 24.83 1.23 12.18
C ALA A 37 24.01 0.19 12.95
N VAL A 38 24.41 -0.15 14.19
CA VAL A 38 23.69 -1.12 15.03
C VAL A 38 22.40 -0.53 15.63
N LEU A 39 22.38 0.79 15.88
CA LEU A 39 21.19 1.46 16.41
C LEU A 39 20.06 1.68 15.38
N THR A 40 20.36 1.67 14.08
CA THR A 40 19.34 1.83 13.04
C THR A 40 18.65 0.53 12.64
N ALA A 41 19.16 -0.63 13.03
CA ALA A 41 18.57 -1.94 12.71
C ALA A 41 17.39 -2.35 13.63
N ALA A 42 17.16 -1.63 14.75
CA ALA A 42 16.13 -2.00 15.72
C ALA A 42 14.76 -1.34 15.52
N GLY A 43 14.56 -0.61 14.44
CA GLY A 43 13.37 0.23 14.23
C GLY A 43 12.45 -0.13 13.07
N HIS A 44 12.58 -1.31 12.48
CA HIS A 44 11.58 -1.78 11.51
C HIS A 44 10.44 -2.44 12.29
N PHE A 45 9.57 -1.60 12.88
CA PHE A 45 8.24 -2.07 13.22
C PHE A 45 7.52 -2.34 11.90
N ASP A 46 7.45 -3.60 11.50
CA ASP A 46 6.48 -4.05 10.50
C ASP A 46 5.09 -3.73 11.04
N VAL A 47 4.59 -2.55 10.70
CA VAL A 47 3.16 -2.24 10.86
C VAL A 47 2.44 -3.14 9.87
N ARG A 48 2.20 -4.38 10.29
CA ARG A 48 1.34 -5.29 9.56
C ARG A 48 -0.03 -4.65 9.52
N ALA A 49 -0.36 -4.03 8.40
CA ALA A 49 -1.69 -3.50 8.17
C ALA A 49 -2.68 -4.65 8.43
N ALA A 50 -3.59 -4.48 9.37
CA ALA A 50 -4.62 -5.47 9.66
C ALA A 50 -5.35 -5.78 8.35
N GLU A 51 -5.58 -7.07 8.07
CA GLU A 51 -6.34 -7.46 6.89
C GLU A 51 -7.71 -6.78 6.91
N PRO A 52 -8.15 -6.18 5.78
CA PRO A 52 -9.41 -5.46 5.74
C PRO A 52 -10.57 -6.43 6.02
N ARG A 53 -11.48 -5.99 6.87
CA ARG A 53 -12.71 -6.77 7.18
C ARG A 53 -13.57 -6.89 5.93
N VAL A 54 -14.00 -8.12 5.59
CA VAL A 54 -14.91 -8.39 4.47
C VAL A 54 -16.36 -8.26 4.94
N ILE A 55 -17.13 -7.42 4.26
CA ILE A 55 -18.56 -7.20 4.52
C ILE A 55 -19.34 -7.70 3.31
N LYS A 56 -20.13 -8.75 3.52
CA LYS A 56 -20.97 -9.31 2.46
C LYS A 56 -22.27 -8.54 2.37
N VAL A 57 -22.59 -8.06 1.15
CA VAL A 57 -23.84 -7.35 0.85
C VAL A 57 -24.51 -7.98 -0.35
N SER A 58 -25.75 -8.42 -0.18
CA SER A 58 -26.60 -8.90 -1.26
C SER A 58 -27.52 -7.79 -1.75
N ALA A 59 -27.57 -7.58 -3.05
CA ALA A 59 -28.46 -6.63 -3.72
C ALA A 59 -29.60 -7.42 -4.41
N ARG A 60 -30.82 -7.09 -4.08
CA ARG A 60 -32.05 -7.60 -4.71
C ARG A 60 -32.97 -6.40 -5.00
N LYS A 61 -33.87 -6.50 -5.97
CA LYS A 61 -34.88 -5.46 -6.23
C LYS A 61 -35.80 -5.29 -5.01
N PHE A 62 -35.83 -4.24 -4.33
CA PHE A 62 -35.15 -2.96 -4.32
C PHE A 62 -34.53 -2.78 -2.93
N VAL A 63 -33.71 -3.73 -2.49
CA VAL A 63 -33.15 -3.78 -1.14
C VAL A 63 -31.73 -4.29 -1.14
N PHE A 64 -30.91 -3.71 -0.29
CA PHE A 64 -29.62 -4.25 0.12
C PHE A 64 -29.77 -5.04 1.44
N THR A 65 -29.05 -6.14 1.56
CA THR A 65 -28.98 -6.94 2.79
C THR A 65 -27.51 -7.18 3.17
N PRO A 66 -27.05 -6.68 4.31
CA PRO A 66 -27.74 -5.79 5.24
C PRO A 66 -27.94 -4.38 4.64
N ASN A 67 -28.99 -3.69 5.09
CA ASN A 67 -29.24 -2.27 4.74
C ASN A 67 -28.64 -1.30 5.75
N GLN A 68 -28.10 -1.79 6.87
CA GLN A 68 -27.33 -1.01 7.84
C GLN A 68 -26.02 -1.73 8.16
N ILE A 69 -24.91 -1.00 8.05
CA ILE A 69 -23.56 -1.51 8.25
C ILE A 69 -22.88 -0.65 9.31
N LYS A 70 -22.22 -1.26 10.30
CA LYS A 70 -21.46 -0.57 11.33
C LYS A 70 -19.97 -0.70 11.06
N LEU A 71 -19.24 0.42 11.06
CA LEU A 71 -17.80 0.52 10.88
C LEU A 71 -17.15 1.31 12.00
N ALA A 72 -15.89 1.02 12.29
CA ALA A 72 -15.07 1.91 13.11
C ALA A 72 -14.55 3.10 12.26
N PRO A 73 -14.24 4.24 12.87
CA PRO A 73 -13.62 5.36 12.16
C PRO A 73 -12.31 4.92 11.48
N HIS A 74 -12.16 5.31 10.22
CA HIS A 74 -11.00 5.01 9.37
C HIS A 74 -10.72 3.51 9.16
N GLU A 75 -11.70 2.65 9.40
CA GLU A 75 -11.59 1.22 9.18
C GLU A 75 -11.45 0.90 7.69
N ASN A 76 -10.46 0.05 7.34
CA ASN A 76 -10.32 -0.49 6.00
C ASN A 76 -11.21 -1.72 5.85
N VAL A 77 -12.09 -1.70 4.85
CA VAL A 77 -13.06 -2.77 4.58
C VAL A 77 -13.05 -3.16 3.10
N VAL A 78 -13.52 -4.37 2.83
CA VAL A 78 -13.84 -4.81 1.46
C VAL A 78 -15.31 -5.22 1.44
N PHE A 79 -16.12 -4.50 0.68
CA PHE A 79 -17.48 -4.94 0.40
C PHE A 79 -17.45 -6.07 -0.64
N GLU A 80 -17.98 -7.22 -0.27
CA GLU A 80 -18.19 -8.37 -1.16
C GLU A 80 -19.66 -8.37 -1.57
N LEU A 81 -19.90 -7.95 -2.81
CA LEU A 81 -21.21 -7.61 -3.34
C LEU A 81 -21.72 -8.71 -4.28
N THR A 82 -22.99 -9.05 -4.15
CA THR A 82 -23.69 -9.98 -5.06
C THR A 82 -25.04 -9.40 -5.46
N ALA A 83 -25.39 -9.49 -6.74
CA ALA A 83 -26.72 -9.16 -7.23
C ALA A 83 -27.49 -10.44 -7.58
N VAL A 84 -28.79 -10.47 -7.23
CA VAL A 84 -29.64 -11.66 -7.42
C VAL A 84 -30.45 -11.57 -8.70
N ASP A 85 -31.07 -10.42 -8.98
CA ASP A 85 -32.13 -10.30 -10.00
C ASP A 85 -31.62 -9.68 -11.31
N THR A 86 -30.85 -8.62 -11.25
CA THR A 86 -30.37 -7.85 -12.40
C THR A 86 -29.05 -7.16 -12.05
N VAL A 87 -28.44 -6.50 -13.01
CA VAL A 87 -27.29 -5.63 -12.73
C VAL A 87 -27.72 -4.52 -11.76
N MET A 88 -26.98 -4.37 -10.68
CA MET A 88 -27.18 -3.35 -9.67
C MET A 88 -25.94 -2.46 -9.58
N GLY A 89 -26.12 -1.18 -9.28
CA GLY A 89 -25.03 -0.32 -8.85
C GLY A 89 -24.87 -0.41 -7.33
N PHE A 90 -23.66 -0.22 -6.87
CA PHE A 90 -23.38 0.03 -5.46
C PHE A 90 -22.43 1.23 -5.36
N ALA A 91 -22.94 2.31 -4.81
CA ALA A 91 -22.21 3.57 -4.70
C ALA A 91 -22.25 4.10 -3.28
N ILE A 92 -21.13 4.61 -2.80
CA ILE A 92 -21.00 5.37 -1.55
C ILE A 92 -20.40 6.73 -1.95
N PRO A 93 -21.24 7.72 -2.28
CA PRO A 93 -20.78 9.01 -2.81
C PRO A 93 -19.78 9.72 -1.89
N GLN A 94 -20.01 9.67 -0.58
CA GLN A 94 -19.16 10.32 0.42
C GLN A 94 -17.74 9.72 0.48
N TYR A 95 -17.57 8.46 0.08
CA TYR A 95 -16.27 7.79 -0.01
C TYR A 95 -15.70 7.80 -1.42
N ASN A 96 -16.44 8.36 -2.38
CA ASN A 96 -16.09 8.40 -3.80
C ASN A 96 -15.75 7.00 -4.36
N VAL A 97 -16.50 5.98 -3.95
CA VAL A 97 -16.36 4.61 -4.43
C VAL A 97 -17.66 4.11 -5.05
N ARG A 98 -17.53 3.34 -6.12
CA ARG A 98 -18.64 2.82 -6.91
C ARG A 98 -18.25 1.56 -7.67
N VAL A 99 -19.20 0.63 -7.87
CA VAL A 99 -19.01 -0.54 -8.73
C VAL A 99 -20.34 -1.07 -9.27
N ASP A 100 -20.31 -1.65 -10.47
CA ASP A 100 -21.41 -2.41 -11.03
C ASP A 100 -21.35 -3.86 -10.52
N VAL A 101 -22.50 -4.39 -10.14
CA VAL A 101 -22.65 -5.76 -9.61
C VAL A 101 -23.54 -6.54 -10.56
N PRO A 102 -22.98 -7.31 -11.51
CA PRO A 102 -23.78 -8.15 -12.40
C PRO A 102 -24.34 -9.37 -11.63
N PRO A 103 -25.52 -9.88 -12.02
CA PRO A 103 -26.11 -11.03 -11.37
C PRO A 103 -25.23 -12.28 -11.52
N GLY A 104 -25.15 -13.07 -10.44
CA GLY A 104 -24.34 -14.28 -10.41
C GLY A 104 -22.83 -14.06 -10.24
N ALA A 105 -22.37 -12.82 -10.21
CA ALA A 105 -20.98 -12.50 -9.90
C ALA A 105 -20.79 -12.06 -8.44
N VAL A 106 -19.58 -12.29 -7.93
CA VAL A 106 -19.12 -11.73 -6.65
C VAL A 106 -18.13 -10.61 -6.99
N VAL A 107 -18.48 -9.38 -6.61
CA VAL A 107 -17.67 -8.19 -6.86
C VAL A 107 -17.10 -7.68 -5.55
N ARG A 108 -15.81 -7.33 -5.54
CA ARG A 108 -15.13 -6.79 -4.36
C ARG A 108 -14.81 -5.32 -4.53
N LEU A 109 -15.27 -4.50 -3.59
CA LEU A 109 -15.04 -3.06 -3.56
C LEU A 109 -14.29 -2.69 -2.28
N PRO A 110 -13.00 -2.39 -2.35
CA PRO A 110 -12.27 -1.86 -1.21
C PRO A 110 -12.71 -0.42 -0.90
N ALA A 111 -12.82 -0.12 0.39
CA ALA A 111 -13.16 1.22 0.87
C ALA A 111 -12.53 1.47 2.24
N GLN A 112 -12.38 2.75 2.59
CA GLN A 112 -12.01 3.18 3.93
C GLN A 112 -13.14 4.00 4.52
N ALA A 113 -13.55 3.66 5.74
CA ALA A 113 -14.55 4.43 6.47
C ALA A 113 -14.03 5.86 6.74
N GLY A 114 -14.93 6.83 6.72
CA GLY A 114 -14.65 8.20 7.11
C GLY A 114 -14.57 8.38 8.64
N PRO A 115 -14.63 9.62 9.11
CA PRO A 115 -14.80 9.94 10.53
C PRO A 115 -16.16 9.45 11.04
N ALA A 116 -16.33 9.46 12.37
CA ALA A 116 -17.61 9.12 13.00
C ALA A 116 -18.78 9.92 12.41
N GLY A 117 -19.88 9.22 12.13
CA GLY A 117 -21.05 9.80 11.48
C GLY A 117 -21.89 8.77 10.73
N THR A 118 -22.84 9.26 9.94
CA THR A 118 -23.71 8.41 9.12
C THR A 118 -23.49 8.74 7.65
N VAL A 119 -23.36 7.68 6.83
CA VAL A 119 -23.10 7.79 5.39
C VAL A 119 -24.06 6.84 4.67
N ASP A 120 -24.67 7.30 3.59
CA ASP A 120 -25.57 6.47 2.80
C ASP A 120 -24.85 5.77 1.65
N PHE A 121 -25.29 4.56 1.34
CA PHE A 121 -24.99 3.87 0.11
C PHE A 121 -26.29 3.60 -0.67
N LEU A 122 -26.18 3.57 -2.00
CA LEU A 122 -27.34 3.50 -2.87
C LEU A 122 -27.06 2.71 -4.15
N CYS A 123 -28.15 2.30 -4.81
CA CYS A 123 -28.09 1.80 -6.19
C CYS A 123 -28.14 2.98 -7.15
N ASP A 124 -27.13 3.13 -8.01
CA ASP A 124 -27.03 4.22 -8.99
C ASP A 124 -27.31 3.74 -10.45
N ILE A 125 -27.71 2.48 -10.62
CA ILE A 125 -28.17 1.92 -11.87
C ILE A 125 -29.70 1.73 -11.80
N PHE A 126 -30.41 2.25 -12.79
CA PHE A 126 -31.86 2.04 -12.85
C PHE A 126 -32.19 0.55 -12.99
N CYS A 127 -32.78 -0.03 -11.93
CA CYS A 127 -33.11 -1.46 -11.82
C CYS A 127 -34.63 -1.72 -11.82
N GLY A 128 -35.44 -0.68 -12.04
CA GLY A 128 -36.92 -0.76 -12.11
C GLY A 128 -37.64 0.28 -11.23
N SER A 129 -38.96 0.24 -11.23
CA SER A 129 -39.79 1.12 -10.39
C SER A 129 -39.62 0.78 -8.90
N GLY A 130 -38.96 1.62 -8.15
CA GLY A 130 -38.53 1.40 -6.76
C GLY A 130 -37.00 1.60 -6.58
N HIS A 131 -36.31 1.87 -7.69
CA HIS A 131 -34.89 2.21 -7.68
C HIS A 131 -34.58 3.40 -6.76
N GLU A 132 -35.42 4.41 -6.72
CA GLU A 132 -35.23 5.63 -5.94
C GLU A 132 -35.19 5.38 -4.41
N THR A 133 -35.73 4.25 -3.97
CA THR A 133 -35.74 3.87 -2.55
C THR A 133 -34.70 2.81 -2.19
N MET A 134 -33.91 2.36 -3.17
CA MET A 134 -32.90 1.32 -2.95
C MET A 134 -31.62 1.91 -2.39
N ASN A 135 -31.58 2.04 -1.09
CA ASN A 135 -30.45 2.56 -0.32
C ASN A 135 -30.20 1.79 0.98
N GLY A 136 -29.13 2.12 1.65
CA GLY A 136 -28.80 1.67 2.99
C GLY A 136 -27.85 2.65 3.66
N THR A 137 -27.49 2.38 4.91
CA THR A 137 -26.79 3.29 5.78
C THR A 137 -25.55 2.64 6.38
N ILE A 138 -24.45 3.37 6.38
CA ILE A 138 -23.23 3.04 7.11
C ILE A 138 -23.15 3.94 8.33
N VAL A 139 -23.09 3.33 9.52
CA VAL A 139 -22.92 4.04 10.79
C VAL A 139 -21.47 3.86 11.24
N VAL A 140 -20.73 4.95 11.31
CA VAL A 140 -19.33 4.96 11.74
C VAL A 140 -19.26 5.48 13.18
N GLY A 141 -18.75 4.64 14.09
CA GLY A 141 -18.66 5.00 15.52
C GLY A 141 -18.09 3.91 16.40
#